data_a1b1b047805724a2ae96d259ee6cdc8b
#
_entry.id   a1b1b047805724a2ae96d259ee6cdc8b
#
_cell.length_a   1.000
_cell.length_b   1.000
_cell.length_c   1.000
_cell.angle_alpha   90.00
_cell.angle_beta   90.00
_cell.angle_gamma   90.00
#
_symmetry.space_group_name_H-M   'P 1'
#
loop_
_entity.id
_entity.type
_entity.pdbx_description
1 polymer ?
#
loop_
_entity_poly.entity_id
_entity_poly.type
_entity_poly.pdbx_seq_one_letter_code
_entity_poly.pdbx_strand_id
1 'polypeptide(L)'
;MSRSVPLLQCRVNSVDRVDPREIQSLQLYLNEYRQQAEIFTQQLSLLEEGRMEAIAAIEALEGAAAAPESVVLLQIGGGVSVRARILDPDRVLLNIGAEVIVEKPNAAAREYLKDRITEMEASAKKVAETLNRIRGQMNEIAQRIELGYQQAQMAQMAAGASSSGPGEG
;
A
#
# COMPACT_ATOMS: atom_id res chain seq x y z
N MET A 1 7.01 -72.62 16.05
CA MET A 1 7.09 -71.28 16.80
C MET A 1 7.18 -70.21 15.77
N SER A 2 5.98 -69.73 15.34
CA SER A 2 5.83 -68.66 14.33
C SER A 2 5.72 -67.38 15.02
N ARG A 3 6.62 -66.45 14.74
CA ARG A 3 6.50 -65.02 15.18
C ARG A 3 5.99 -64.19 13.98
N SER A 4 4.74 -63.81 14.11
CA SER A 4 4.11 -62.82 13.23
C SER A 4 4.73 -61.46 13.45
N VAL A 5 5.22 -60.85 12.37
CA VAL A 5 5.68 -59.44 12.32
C VAL A 5 4.45 -58.58 12.08
N PRO A 6 4.15 -57.54 12.89
CA PRO A 6 3.05 -56.67 12.61
C PRO A 6 3.45 -55.72 11.45
N LEU A 7 2.65 -55.71 10.41
CA LEU A 7 2.66 -54.72 9.35
C LEU A 7 2.54 -53.33 9.95
N LEU A 8 3.62 -52.59 9.90
CA LEU A 8 3.62 -51.15 10.08
C LEU A 8 2.78 -50.52 8.96
N GLN A 9 1.53 -50.28 9.29
CA GLN A 9 0.67 -49.42 8.47
C GLN A 9 1.31 -48.07 8.41
N CYS A 10 1.99 -47.76 7.31
CA CYS A 10 2.34 -46.40 6.93
C CYS A 10 1.07 -45.58 6.94
N ARG A 11 0.90 -44.76 7.98
CA ARG A 11 0.04 -43.61 7.95
C ARG A 11 0.57 -42.72 6.84
N VAL A 12 0.02 -42.86 5.65
CA VAL A 12 0.12 -41.85 4.62
C VAL A 12 -0.49 -40.60 5.23
N ASN A 13 0.39 -39.69 5.59
CA ASN A 13 0.02 -38.33 6.01
C ASN A 13 -1.06 -37.85 5.07
N SER A 14 -2.19 -37.49 5.63
CA SER A 14 -3.23 -36.69 4.97
C SER A 14 -2.58 -35.38 4.57
N VAL A 15 -2.03 -35.37 3.37
CA VAL A 15 -1.56 -34.15 2.71
C VAL A 15 -2.73 -33.18 2.69
N ASP A 16 -2.58 -32.14 3.43
CA ASP A 16 -3.34 -30.89 3.56
C ASP A 16 -4.48 -30.73 2.54
N ARG A 17 -5.59 -31.41 2.76
CA ARG A 17 -6.83 -31.10 2.07
C ARG A 17 -7.33 -29.79 2.67
N VAL A 18 -7.29 -28.73 1.90
CA VAL A 18 -7.85 -27.45 2.33
C VAL A 18 -9.37 -27.63 2.50
N ASP A 19 -9.83 -27.50 3.75
CA ASP A 19 -11.25 -27.61 4.08
C ASP A 19 -12.03 -26.45 3.40
N PRO A 20 -13.23 -26.66 2.85
CA PRO A 20 -14.08 -25.58 2.34
C PRO A 20 -14.28 -24.42 3.31
N ARG A 21 -14.33 -24.69 4.61
CA ARG A 21 -14.40 -23.66 5.65
C ARG A 21 -13.11 -22.85 5.75
N GLU A 22 -11.97 -23.47 5.52
CA GLU A 22 -10.68 -22.80 5.48
C GLU A 22 -10.59 -21.87 4.26
N ILE A 23 -11.09 -22.29 3.09
CA ILE A 23 -11.16 -21.44 1.90
C ILE A 23 -12.00 -20.19 2.16
N GLN A 24 -13.16 -20.33 2.82
CA GLN A 24 -13.99 -19.18 3.18
C GLN A 24 -13.27 -18.21 4.12
N SER A 25 -12.58 -18.71 5.14
CA SER A 25 -11.78 -17.87 6.04
C SER A 25 -10.64 -17.16 5.32
N LEU A 26 -9.93 -17.86 4.42
CA LEU A 26 -8.87 -17.27 3.61
C LEU A 26 -9.39 -16.17 2.68
N GLN A 27 -10.60 -16.32 2.12
CA GLN A 27 -11.24 -15.28 1.33
C GLN A 27 -11.57 -14.04 2.15
N LEU A 28 -12.03 -14.21 3.39
CA LEU A 28 -12.26 -13.08 4.31
C LEU A 28 -10.96 -12.34 4.62
N TYR A 29 -9.90 -13.05 4.97
CA TYR A 29 -8.57 -12.45 5.20
C TYR A 29 -8.05 -11.74 3.96
N LEU A 30 -8.21 -12.34 2.77
CA LEU A 30 -7.79 -11.70 1.52
C LEU A 30 -8.51 -10.37 1.29
N ASN A 31 -9.81 -10.31 1.57
CA ASN A 31 -10.59 -9.07 1.45
C ASN A 31 -10.14 -8.02 2.48
N GLU A 32 -9.86 -8.43 3.71
CA GLU A 32 -9.34 -7.53 4.73
C GLU A 32 -7.98 -6.94 4.35
N TYR A 33 -7.05 -7.78 3.88
CA TYR A 33 -5.75 -7.30 3.39
C TYR A 33 -5.87 -6.38 2.17
N ARG A 34 -6.85 -6.61 1.27
CA ARG A 34 -7.12 -5.69 0.15
C ARG A 34 -7.53 -4.31 0.64
N GLN A 35 -8.42 -4.22 1.62
CA GLN A 35 -8.83 -2.95 2.21
C GLN A 35 -7.65 -2.25 2.89
N GLN A 36 -6.85 -2.99 3.64
CA GLN A 36 -5.63 -2.44 4.26
C GLN A 36 -4.65 -1.92 3.19
N ALA A 37 -4.42 -2.68 2.12
CA ALA A 37 -3.52 -2.27 1.04
C ALA A 37 -4.01 -1.00 0.34
N GLU A 38 -5.33 -0.82 0.18
CA GLU A 38 -5.92 0.39 -0.39
C GLU A 38 -5.65 1.61 0.50
N ILE A 39 -5.86 1.49 1.82
CA ILE A 39 -5.58 2.56 2.79
C ILE A 39 -4.10 2.97 2.73
N PHE A 40 -3.17 2.02 2.74
CA PHE A 40 -1.74 2.33 2.64
C PHE A 40 -1.35 2.93 1.29
N THR A 41 -2.01 2.53 0.21
CA THR A 41 -1.80 3.12 -1.12
C THR A 41 -2.25 4.58 -1.14
N GLN A 42 -3.40 4.91 -0.57
CA GLN A 42 -3.87 6.29 -0.43
C GLN A 42 -2.94 7.12 0.45
N GLN A 43 -2.48 6.56 1.56
CA GLN A 43 -1.52 7.23 2.44
C GLN A 43 -0.20 7.55 1.71
N LEU A 44 0.28 6.62 0.88
CA LEU A 44 1.49 6.82 0.07
C LEU A 44 1.29 7.95 -0.95
N SER A 45 0.13 8.01 -1.59
CA SER A 45 -0.22 9.08 -2.53
C SER A 45 -0.23 10.46 -1.85
N LEU A 46 -0.83 10.57 -0.66
CA LEU A 46 -0.86 11.83 0.09
C LEU A 46 0.54 12.30 0.53
N LEU A 47 1.42 11.36 0.92
CA LEU A 47 2.81 11.69 1.24
C LEU A 47 3.58 12.20 0.02
N GLU A 48 3.36 11.59 -1.13
CA GLU A 48 4.00 12.01 -2.38
C GLU A 48 3.48 13.37 -2.86
N GLU A 49 2.18 13.62 -2.79
CA GLU A 49 1.58 14.93 -3.09
C GLU A 49 2.18 16.02 -2.19
N GLY A 50 2.21 15.80 -0.88
CA GLY A 50 2.80 16.75 0.06
C GLY A 50 4.30 17.00 -0.18
N ARG A 51 5.04 15.96 -0.59
CA ARG A 51 6.45 16.08 -0.98
C ARG A 51 6.61 16.95 -2.22
N MET A 52 5.78 16.73 -3.25
CA MET A 52 5.83 17.53 -4.48
C MET A 52 5.44 19.00 -4.23
N GLU A 53 4.42 19.24 -3.37
CA GLU A 53 4.06 20.60 -2.97
C GLU A 53 5.21 21.32 -2.23
N ALA A 54 5.90 20.61 -1.33
CA ALA A 54 7.03 21.19 -0.60
C ALA A 54 8.21 21.52 -1.55
N ILE A 55 8.48 20.70 -2.54
CA ILE A 55 9.50 20.95 -3.58
C ILE A 55 9.12 22.20 -4.38
N ALA A 56 7.88 22.26 -4.87
CA ALA A 56 7.38 23.42 -5.63
C ALA A 56 7.42 24.72 -4.80
N ALA A 57 7.12 24.63 -3.49
CA ALA A 57 7.22 25.78 -2.60
C ALA A 57 8.68 26.25 -2.44
N ILE A 58 9.66 25.33 -2.33
CA ILE A 58 11.08 25.70 -2.27
C ILE A 58 11.49 26.43 -3.55
N GLU A 59 11.14 25.92 -4.72
CA GLU A 59 11.44 26.52 -6.02
C GLU A 59 10.81 27.92 -6.15
N ALA A 60 9.56 28.06 -5.71
CA ALA A 60 8.87 29.34 -5.70
C ALA A 60 9.55 30.39 -4.78
N LEU A 61 9.99 29.95 -3.57
CA LEU A 61 10.69 30.82 -2.62
C LEU A 61 12.08 31.22 -3.15
N GLU A 62 12.77 30.34 -3.84
CA GLU A 62 14.05 30.61 -4.50
C GLU A 62 13.85 31.61 -5.65
N GLY A 63 12.84 31.42 -6.47
CA GLY A 63 12.48 32.32 -7.54
C GLY A 63 12.12 33.74 -7.03
N ALA A 64 11.36 33.82 -5.95
CA ALA A 64 10.99 35.08 -5.32
C ALA A 64 12.22 35.84 -4.78
N ALA A 65 13.14 35.13 -4.14
CA ALA A 65 14.38 35.72 -3.63
C ALA A 65 15.34 36.17 -4.76
N ALA A 66 15.38 35.44 -5.87
CA ALA A 66 16.27 35.75 -6.99
C ALA A 66 15.79 36.96 -7.83
N ALA A 67 14.48 37.25 -7.82
CA ALA A 67 13.89 38.34 -8.61
C ALA A 67 12.98 39.22 -7.74
N PRO A 68 13.53 39.99 -6.79
CA PRO A 68 12.76 40.92 -6.00
C PRO A 68 12.06 41.93 -6.92
N GLU A 69 10.86 42.35 -6.57
CA GLU A 69 9.98 43.23 -7.37
C GLU A 69 9.39 42.60 -8.65
N SER A 70 9.63 41.36 -8.96
CA SER A 70 9.00 40.67 -10.09
C SER A 70 7.47 40.58 -9.90
N VAL A 71 6.75 40.59 -11.03
CA VAL A 71 5.32 40.32 -11.05
C VAL A 71 5.10 38.83 -11.17
N VAL A 72 4.42 38.24 -10.21
CA VAL A 72 4.01 36.86 -10.20
C VAL A 72 2.53 36.72 -10.52
N LEU A 73 2.14 35.54 -11.05
CA LEU A 73 0.73 35.19 -11.20
C LEU A 73 0.28 34.42 -9.96
N LEU A 74 -0.61 35.02 -9.19
CA LEU A 74 -1.22 34.41 -8.03
C LEU A 74 -2.56 33.80 -8.44
N GLN A 75 -2.72 32.49 -8.28
CA GLN A 75 -3.99 31.80 -8.47
C GLN A 75 -4.89 32.01 -7.26
N ILE A 76 -6.08 32.57 -7.49
CA ILE A 76 -7.07 32.84 -6.44
C ILE A 76 -8.24 31.85 -6.43
N GLY A 77 -8.21 30.85 -7.33
CA GLY A 77 -9.23 29.82 -7.47
C GLY A 77 -10.11 29.99 -8.69
N GLY A 78 -10.91 28.97 -9.04
CA GLY A 78 -11.83 28.99 -10.18
C GLY A 78 -11.17 29.21 -11.56
N GLY A 79 -9.87 28.93 -11.70
CA GLY A 79 -9.11 29.20 -12.93
C GLY A 79 -8.71 30.68 -13.09
N VAL A 80 -8.98 31.52 -12.12
CA VAL A 80 -8.64 32.96 -12.15
C VAL A 80 -7.27 33.17 -11.51
N SER A 81 -6.43 33.95 -12.19
CA SER A 81 -5.12 34.38 -11.69
C SER A 81 -5.02 35.91 -11.73
N VAL A 82 -4.37 36.48 -10.75
CA VAL A 82 -4.09 37.92 -10.68
C VAL A 82 -2.59 38.15 -10.72
N ARG A 83 -2.21 39.31 -11.25
CA ARG A 83 -0.81 39.76 -11.18
C ARG A 83 -0.59 40.38 -9.81
N ALA A 84 0.39 39.85 -9.08
CA ALA A 84 0.77 40.30 -7.76
C ALA A 84 2.27 40.64 -7.72
N ARG A 85 2.66 41.50 -6.83
CA ARG A 85 4.06 41.78 -6.54
C ARG A 85 4.36 41.34 -5.12
N ILE A 86 5.45 40.62 -4.94
CA ILE A 86 5.93 40.25 -3.61
C ILE A 86 6.65 41.45 -3.02
N LEU A 87 6.14 41.98 -1.92
CA LEU A 87 6.66 43.18 -1.28
C LEU A 87 7.94 42.90 -0.47
N ASP A 88 7.99 41.73 0.19
CA ASP A 88 9.11 41.31 1.01
C ASP A 88 9.43 39.82 0.71
N PRO A 89 10.37 39.56 -0.20
CA PRO A 89 10.72 38.20 -0.57
C PRO A 89 11.58 37.48 0.50
N ASP A 90 12.14 38.22 1.46
CA ASP A 90 13.00 37.67 2.50
C ASP A 90 12.23 37.11 3.69
N ARG A 91 10.94 37.49 3.82
CA ARG A 91 10.08 37.06 4.93
C ARG A 91 8.85 36.33 4.40
N VAL A 92 8.57 35.17 4.96
CA VAL A 92 7.47 34.32 4.55
C VAL A 92 6.64 33.87 5.74
N LEU A 93 5.35 33.68 5.51
CA LEU A 93 4.42 33.12 6.48
C LEU A 93 4.37 31.60 6.27
N LEU A 94 4.77 30.86 7.28
CA LEU A 94 4.85 29.39 7.27
C LEU A 94 3.78 28.81 8.19
N ASN A 95 2.91 27.97 7.64
CA ASN A 95 1.98 27.18 8.44
C ASN A 95 2.72 25.94 8.97
N ILE A 96 2.89 25.86 10.29
CA ILE A 96 3.58 24.74 10.95
C ILE A 96 2.63 23.65 11.47
N GLY A 97 1.34 23.74 11.17
CA GLY A 97 0.30 22.83 11.60
C GLY A 97 -0.61 23.43 12.68
N ALA A 98 -1.73 22.76 12.96
CA ALA A 98 -2.73 23.19 13.94
C ALA A 98 -3.17 24.67 13.78
N GLU A 99 -3.26 25.15 12.54
CA GLU A 99 -3.62 26.57 12.20
C GLU A 99 -2.62 27.62 12.73
N VAL A 100 -1.44 27.19 13.17
CA VAL A 100 -0.40 28.10 13.63
C VAL A 100 0.44 28.58 12.46
N ILE A 101 0.42 29.90 12.22
CA ILE A 101 1.21 30.56 11.19
C ILE A 101 2.33 31.34 11.89
N VAL A 102 3.55 31.14 11.44
CA VAL A 102 4.74 31.85 11.93
C VAL A 102 5.43 32.57 10.78
N GLU A 103 5.91 33.75 11.06
CA GLU A 103 6.76 34.49 10.13
C GLU A 103 8.21 34.02 10.28
N LYS A 104 8.85 33.66 9.17
CA LYS A 104 10.25 33.21 9.14
C LYS A 104 11.02 33.85 7.98
N PRO A 105 12.36 33.97 8.10
CA PRO A 105 13.20 34.26 6.94
C PRO A 105 13.00 33.21 5.84
N ASN A 106 13.03 33.65 4.58
CA ASN A 106 12.90 32.76 3.41
C ASN A 106 13.86 31.57 3.47
N ALA A 107 15.13 31.80 3.80
CA ALA A 107 16.12 30.73 3.94
C ALA A 107 15.73 29.69 5.01
N ALA A 108 15.24 30.15 6.17
CA ALA A 108 14.81 29.25 7.24
C ALA A 108 13.53 28.48 6.87
N ALA A 109 12.62 29.07 6.10
CA ALA A 109 11.44 28.36 5.58
C ALA A 109 11.81 27.27 4.59
N ARG A 110 12.79 27.54 3.71
CA ARG A 110 13.29 26.51 2.78
C ARG A 110 13.95 25.34 3.50
N GLU A 111 14.76 25.59 4.51
CA GLU A 111 15.35 24.51 5.34
C GLU A 111 14.24 23.69 6.05
N TYR A 112 13.25 24.34 6.63
CA TYR A 112 12.11 23.65 7.22
C TYR A 112 11.38 22.74 6.21
N LEU A 113 11.19 23.21 4.98
CA LEU A 113 10.56 22.41 3.92
C LEU A 113 11.42 21.22 3.49
N LYS A 114 12.75 21.37 3.45
CA LYS A 114 13.68 20.25 3.18
C LYS A 114 13.63 19.18 4.27
N ASP A 115 13.60 19.60 5.54
CA ASP A 115 13.46 18.68 6.66
C ASP A 115 12.12 17.92 6.55
N ARG A 116 11.04 18.64 6.24
CA ARG A 116 9.72 18.03 6.04
C ARG A 116 9.68 17.05 4.86
N ILE A 117 10.37 17.34 3.76
CA ILE A 117 10.53 16.39 2.64
C ILE A 117 11.22 15.12 3.12
N THR A 118 12.31 15.24 3.87
CA THR A 118 13.05 14.10 4.42
C THR A 118 12.17 13.24 5.34
N GLU A 119 11.35 13.86 6.18
CA GLU A 119 10.39 13.16 7.05
C GLU A 119 9.32 12.42 6.23
N MET A 120 8.78 13.07 5.18
CA MET A 120 7.79 12.44 4.30
C MET A 120 8.39 11.27 3.53
N GLU A 121 9.62 11.36 3.03
CA GLU A 121 10.33 10.27 2.36
C GLU A 121 10.57 9.08 3.30
N ALA A 122 11.00 9.35 4.53
CA ALA A 122 11.17 8.30 5.54
C ALA A 122 9.84 7.61 5.88
N SER A 123 8.76 8.38 5.97
CA SER A 123 7.42 7.86 6.22
C SER A 123 6.90 7.06 5.03
N ALA A 124 7.07 7.56 3.81
CA ALA A 124 6.69 6.88 2.56
C ALA A 124 7.41 5.53 2.42
N LYS A 125 8.69 5.48 2.75
CA LYS A 125 9.46 4.23 2.75
C LYS A 125 8.85 3.18 3.69
N LYS A 126 8.52 3.56 4.93
CA LYS A 126 7.88 2.66 5.92
C LYS A 126 6.51 2.16 5.45
N VAL A 127 5.71 3.04 4.85
CA VAL A 127 4.41 2.70 4.28
C VAL A 127 4.57 1.73 3.10
N ALA A 128 5.51 1.99 2.20
CA ALA A 128 5.80 1.12 1.06
C ALA A 128 6.29 -0.27 1.49
N GLU A 129 7.15 -0.36 2.50
CA GLU A 129 7.60 -1.64 3.07
C GLU A 129 6.42 -2.44 3.66
N THR A 130 5.52 -1.76 4.37
CA THR A 130 4.31 -2.38 4.93
C THR A 130 3.37 -2.86 3.83
N LEU A 131 3.15 -2.03 2.79
CA LEU A 131 2.34 -2.38 1.63
C LEU A 131 2.90 -3.59 0.88
N ASN A 132 4.21 -3.68 0.70
CA ASN A 132 4.86 -4.81 0.06
C ASN A 132 4.68 -6.10 0.87
N ARG A 133 4.77 -6.02 2.21
CA ARG A 133 4.49 -7.17 3.09
C ARG A 133 3.05 -7.64 2.97
N ILE A 134 2.08 -6.71 2.98
CA ILE A 134 0.66 -7.04 2.80
C ILE A 134 0.41 -7.70 1.44
N ARG A 135 1.01 -7.18 0.36
CA ARG A 135 0.91 -7.78 -0.97
C ARG A 135 1.50 -9.19 -1.03
N GLY A 136 2.61 -9.43 -0.33
CA GLY A 136 3.19 -10.77 -0.17
C GLY A 136 2.20 -11.73 0.49
N GLN A 137 1.61 -11.34 1.62
CA GLN A 137 0.60 -12.13 2.33
C GLN A 137 -0.64 -12.41 1.46
N MET A 138 -1.11 -11.40 0.72
CA MET A 138 -2.23 -11.58 -0.22
C MET A 138 -1.92 -12.61 -1.30
N ASN A 139 -0.70 -12.60 -1.86
CA ASN A 139 -0.29 -13.57 -2.86
C ASN A 139 -0.22 -15.00 -2.29
N GLU A 140 0.31 -15.17 -1.09
CA GLU A 140 0.35 -16.47 -0.41
C GLU A 140 -1.06 -17.02 -0.15
N ILE A 141 -1.97 -16.17 0.34
CA ILE A 141 -3.36 -16.55 0.57
C ILE A 141 -4.05 -16.90 -0.75
N ALA A 142 -3.85 -16.11 -1.80
CA ALA A 142 -4.44 -16.37 -3.12
C ALA A 142 -3.98 -17.71 -3.70
N GLN A 143 -2.68 -18.03 -3.59
CA GLN A 143 -2.13 -19.32 -4.02
C GLN A 143 -2.72 -20.48 -3.22
N ARG A 144 -2.90 -20.32 -1.90
CA ARG A 144 -3.49 -21.35 -1.05
C ARG A 144 -4.96 -21.61 -1.39
N ILE A 145 -5.71 -20.56 -1.68
CA ILE A 145 -7.11 -20.66 -2.16
C ILE A 145 -7.16 -21.43 -3.49
N GLU A 146 -6.30 -21.07 -4.45
CA GLU A 146 -6.23 -21.72 -5.76
C GLU A 146 -5.91 -23.21 -5.65
N LEU A 147 -4.90 -23.58 -4.86
CA LEU A 147 -4.57 -24.98 -4.59
C LEU A 147 -5.74 -25.73 -3.95
N GLY A 148 -6.48 -25.09 -3.04
CA GLY A 148 -7.66 -25.69 -2.43
C GLY A 148 -8.77 -25.99 -3.44
N TYR A 149 -9.02 -25.08 -4.38
CA TYR A 149 -9.99 -25.33 -5.46
C TYR A 149 -9.55 -26.44 -6.41
N GLN A 150 -8.28 -26.49 -6.79
CA GLN A 150 -7.74 -27.56 -7.65
C GLN A 150 -7.87 -28.93 -6.97
N GLN A 151 -7.56 -29.04 -5.68
CA GLN A 151 -7.70 -30.27 -4.92
C GLN A 151 -9.16 -30.72 -4.83
N ALA A 152 -10.11 -29.79 -4.61
CA ALA A 152 -11.52 -30.07 -4.57
C ALA A 152 -12.05 -30.60 -5.92
N GLN A 153 -11.61 -30.01 -7.04
CA GLN A 153 -11.94 -30.49 -8.38
C GLN A 153 -11.42 -31.90 -8.67
N MET A 154 -10.16 -32.15 -8.33
CA MET A 154 -9.57 -33.49 -8.52
C MET A 154 -10.28 -34.54 -7.67
N ALA A 155 -10.67 -34.22 -6.43
CA ALA A 155 -11.44 -35.12 -5.59
C ALA A 155 -12.82 -35.45 -6.16
N GLN A 156 -13.49 -34.49 -6.78
CA GLN A 156 -14.79 -34.72 -7.44
C GLN A 156 -14.65 -35.59 -8.69
N MET A 157 -13.63 -35.41 -9.50
CA MET A 157 -13.35 -36.26 -10.67
C MET A 157 -13.04 -37.70 -10.27
N ALA A 158 -12.26 -37.91 -9.20
CA ALA A 158 -11.94 -39.22 -8.68
C ALA A 158 -13.20 -39.95 -8.12
N ALA A 159 -14.09 -39.24 -7.45
CA ALA A 159 -15.34 -39.79 -6.94
C ALA A 159 -16.33 -40.15 -8.07
N GLY A 160 -16.36 -39.37 -9.15
CA GLY A 160 -17.20 -39.68 -10.34
C GLY A 160 -16.70 -40.88 -11.13
N ALA A 161 -15.39 -41.12 -11.17
CA ALA A 161 -14.80 -42.28 -11.86
C ALA A 161 -15.07 -43.61 -11.14
N SER A 162 -15.25 -43.60 -9.82
CA SER A 162 -15.55 -44.78 -9.02
C SER A 162 -17.03 -45.20 -9.04
N SER A 163 -17.95 -44.38 -9.54
CA SER A 163 -19.39 -44.65 -9.63
C SER A 163 -19.82 -45.30 -10.94
N SER A 164 -18.95 -45.40 -11.93
CA SER A 164 -19.21 -46.13 -13.21
C SER A 164 -18.59 -47.52 -13.19
N GLY A 165 -18.97 -48.35 -12.21
CA GLY A 165 -18.73 -49.77 -12.22
C GLY A 165 -19.68 -50.46 -13.23
N PRO A 166 -19.26 -51.53 -13.96
CA PRO A 166 -20.07 -52.14 -15.01
C PRO A 166 -21.28 -52.82 -14.40
N GLY A 167 -22.45 -52.40 -14.81
CA GLY A 167 -23.66 -53.18 -14.64
C GLY A 167 -23.56 -54.43 -15.49
N GLU A 168 -23.36 -55.55 -14.83
CA GLU A 168 -23.52 -56.85 -15.47
C GLU A 168 -25.02 -57.06 -15.78
N GLY A 169 -25.26 -57.37 -17.08
CA GLY A 169 -26.52 -57.87 -17.56
C GLY A 169 -26.62 -59.38 -17.41
#